data_3f216c9fde1faa9575b67a6214901d42
#
_entry.id   3f216c9fde1faa9575b67a6214901d42
#
_cell.length_a   1.000
_cell.length_b   1.000
_cell.length_c   1.000
_cell.angle_alpha   90.00
_cell.angle_beta   90.00
_cell.angle_gamma   90.00
#
_symmetry.space_group_name_H-M   'P 1'
#
loop_
_entity.id
_entity.type
_entity.pdbx_description
1 polymer ?
#
loop_
_entity_poly.entity_id
_entity_poly.type
_entity_poly.pdbx_seq_one_letter_code
_entity_poly.pdbx_strand_id
1 'polypeptide(L)'
;TVYAINYLWAPLIDRLQLPYLTKKLGHRRAWIVLMQIVILVCLCTWSLINPTENLALLIMIGLIIAIASATQDITVDALRIEQIGENESKSMAAGAAMAVVGWWSGYKLGGVIALFTAQYFENIGIVNYWQVTFLILGIVVILMNIGLMFVHEPLINDRQKKQKATDKLIEKKIGSQNTIAKLLAWVTGTLGGPIISFFQKNGYSIAIGILGFVFLFKIGEAFLGRMSIVFYKEIGFSKVDIAIYSKTLGWITTV
;
A
#
# COMPACT_ATOMS: atom_id res chain seq x y z
N THR A 1 8.30 -4.58 -8.96
CA THR A 1 8.05 -3.71 -7.77
C THR A 1 7.24 -4.46 -6.73
N VAL A 2 7.42 -4.15 -5.43
CA VAL A 2 6.67 -4.77 -4.32
C VAL A 2 5.14 -4.65 -4.52
N TYR A 3 4.69 -3.51 -5.03
CA TYR A 3 3.28 -3.25 -5.36
C TYR A 3 2.70 -4.17 -6.45
N ALA A 4 3.53 -4.73 -7.32
CA ALA A 4 3.04 -5.64 -8.35
C ALA A 4 2.76 -7.06 -7.84
N ILE A 5 3.33 -7.41 -6.69
CA ILE A 5 3.20 -8.74 -6.09
C ILE A 5 2.41 -8.74 -4.77
N ASN A 6 1.87 -7.58 -4.35
CA ASN A 6 1.16 -7.43 -3.09
C ASN A 6 -0.10 -8.31 -3.00
N TYR A 7 -0.71 -8.68 -4.12
CA TYR A 7 -1.85 -9.60 -4.17
C TYR A 7 -1.54 -10.99 -3.60
N LEU A 8 -0.25 -11.38 -3.56
CA LEU A 8 0.15 -12.70 -3.02
C LEU A 8 -0.12 -12.79 -1.52
N TRP A 9 0.01 -11.70 -0.77
CA TRP A 9 -0.24 -11.70 0.68
C TRP A 9 -1.53 -11.00 1.10
N ALA A 10 -2.30 -10.43 0.15
CA ALA A 10 -3.59 -9.84 0.45
C ALA A 10 -4.54 -10.80 1.19
N PRO A 11 -4.70 -12.09 0.77
CA PRO A 11 -5.53 -13.03 1.49
C PRO A 11 -5.04 -13.35 2.91
N LEU A 12 -3.73 -13.21 3.15
CA LEU A 12 -3.15 -13.39 4.48
C LEU A 12 -3.59 -12.29 5.43
N ILE A 13 -3.53 -11.03 4.96
CA ILE A 13 -3.97 -9.86 5.72
C ILE A 13 -5.47 -9.93 6.02
N ASP A 14 -6.26 -10.41 5.07
CA ASP A 14 -7.70 -10.61 5.25
C ASP A 14 -8.03 -11.61 6.38
N ARG A 15 -7.17 -12.59 6.61
CA ARG A 15 -7.38 -13.65 7.60
C ARG A 15 -6.73 -13.39 8.94
N LEU A 16 -5.55 -12.74 8.97
CA LEU A 16 -4.79 -12.52 10.20
C LEU A 16 -5.38 -11.36 11.00
N GLN A 17 -5.92 -11.69 12.16
CA GLN A 17 -6.35 -10.69 13.14
C GLN A 17 -5.17 -10.32 14.02
N LEU A 18 -4.88 -9.03 14.13
CA LEU A 18 -3.85 -8.53 15.03
C LEU A 18 -4.39 -8.59 16.46
N PRO A 19 -3.75 -9.39 17.34
CA PRO A 19 -4.16 -9.45 18.73
C PRO A 19 -4.11 -8.04 19.35
N TYR A 20 -5.10 -7.68 20.16
CA TYR A 20 -5.20 -6.39 20.82
C TYR A 20 -5.66 -5.22 19.93
N LEU A 21 -4.96 -4.93 18.80
CA LEU A 21 -5.28 -3.81 17.91
C LEU A 21 -6.63 -4.01 17.21
N THR A 22 -6.90 -5.21 16.70
CA THR A 22 -8.17 -5.51 16.03
C THR A 22 -9.38 -5.36 16.96
N LYS A 23 -9.24 -5.65 18.26
CA LYS A 23 -10.32 -5.47 19.23
C LYS A 23 -10.66 -4.01 19.50
N LYS A 24 -9.66 -3.11 19.43
CA LYS A 24 -9.82 -1.68 19.73
C LYS A 24 -10.18 -0.83 18.53
N LEU A 25 -9.55 -1.12 17.39
CA LEU A 25 -9.60 -0.27 16.20
C LEU A 25 -10.44 -0.85 15.06
N GLY A 26 -10.78 -2.14 15.11
CA GLY A 26 -11.30 -2.88 13.98
C GLY A 26 -10.19 -3.60 13.21
N HIS A 27 -10.58 -4.46 12.25
CA HIS A 27 -9.60 -5.31 11.53
C HIS A 27 -8.74 -4.50 10.55
N ARG A 28 -9.38 -3.69 9.71
CA ARG A 28 -8.70 -2.92 8.66
C ARG A 28 -7.88 -1.77 9.24
N ARG A 29 -8.48 -1.00 10.12
CA ARG A 29 -7.78 0.11 10.78
C ARG A 29 -6.58 -0.35 11.59
N ALA A 30 -6.67 -1.52 12.25
CA ALA A 30 -5.55 -2.09 12.99
C ALA A 30 -4.35 -2.40 12.07
N TRP A 31 -4.57 -2.96 10.88
CA TRP A 31 -3.53 -3.20 9.89
C TRP A 31 -2.95 -1.90 9.33
N ILE A 32 -3.78 -0.90 9.00
CA ILE A 32 -3.32 0.40 8.51
C ILE A 32 -2.41 1.06 9.55
N VAL A 33 -2.85 1.13 10.82
CA VAL A 33 -2.07 1.73 11.91
C VAL A 33 -0.76 0.99 12.13
N LEU A 34 -0.75 -0.35 12.10
CA LEU A 34 0.47 -1.13 12.23
C LEU A 34 1.47 -0.80 11.11
N MET A 35 1.02 -0.76 9.86
CA MET A 35 1.88 -0.45 8.71
C MET A 35 2.42 0.98 8.79
N GLN A 36 1.61 1.93 9.24
CA GLN A 36 2.06 3.32 9.44
C GLN A 36 3.07 3.44 10.58
N ILE A 37 2.94 2.67 11.65
CA ILE A 37 3.97 2.60 12.71
C ILE A 37 5.27 2.06 12.14
N VAL A 38 5.22 1.00 11.32
CA VAL A 38 6.42 0.47 10.65
C VAL A 38 7.07 1.53 9.76
N ILE A 39 6.28 2.24 8.94
CA ILE A 39 6.79 3.33 8.08
C ILE A 39 7.42 4.43 8.93
N LEU A 40 6.77 4.85 10.03
CA LEU A 40 7.27 5.88 10.93
C LEU A 40 8.62 5.48 11.56
N VAL A 41 8.73 4.25 12.06
CA VAL A 41 10.00 3.72 12.60
C VAL A 41 11.08 3.72 11.53
N CYS A 42 10.77 3.32 10.31
CA CYS A 42 11.71 3.34 9.19
C CYS A 42 12.15 4.76 8.83
N LEU A 43 11.23 5.74 8.80
CA LEU A 43 11.57 7.15 8.55
C LEU A 43 12.45 7.73 9.67
N CYS A 44 12.17 7.42 10.93
CA CYS A 44 13.03 7.78 12.06
C CYS A 44 14.42 7.15 11.92
N THR A 45 14.49 5.89 11.49
CA THR A 45 15.78 5.22 11.27
C THR A 45 16.55 5.88 10.12
N TRP A 46 15.89 6.27 9.01
CA TRP A 46 16.53 7.01 7.92
C TRP A 46 17.04 8.39 8.36
N SER A 47 16.38 9.02 9.32
CA SER A 47 16.85 10.31 9.87
C SER A 47 18.14 10.20 10.67
N LEU A 48 18.52 8.99 11.11
CA LEU A 48 19.73 8.74 11.88
C LEU A 48 20.90 8.21 11.03
N ILE A 49 20.64 7.82 9.78
CA ILE A 49 21.64 7.20 8.90
C ILE A 49 22.19 8.22 7.92
N ASN A 50 23.51 8.19 7.72
CA ASN A 50 24.15 8.93 6.65
C ASN A 50 23.99 8.16 5.32
N PRO A 51 23.25 8.72 4.33
CA PRO A 51 22.98 8.05 3.06
C PRO A 51 24.22 7.68 2.25
N THR A 52 25.30 8.44 2.39
CA THR A 52 26.55 8.24 1.63
C THR A 52 27.39 7.09 2.15
N GLU A 53 27.27 6.76 3.44
CA GLU A 53 28.10 5.74 4.10
C GLU A 53 27.41 4.37 4.15
N ASN A 54 26.06 4.34 4.21
CA ASN A 54 25.29 3.14 4.48
C ASN A 54 24.17 2.89 3.43
N LEU A 55 24.53 2.93 2.15
CA LEU A 55 23.57 2.76 1.04
C LEU A 55 22.79 1.45 1.11
N ALA A 56 23.45 0.34 1.47
CA ALA A 56 22.78 -0.97 1.57
C ALA A 56 21.69 -0.97 2.64
N LEU A 57 21.97 -0.42 3.82
CA LEU A 57 21.00 -0.29 4.90
C LEU A 57 19.82 0.61 4.51
N LEU A 58 20.11 1.71 3.84
CA LEU A 58 19.10 2.63 3.33
C LEU A 58 18.16 1.94 2.33
N ILE A 59 18.70 1.12 1.42
CA ILE A 59 17.91 0.33 0.47
C ILE A 59 17.05 -0.72 1.19
N MET A 60 17.60 -1.41 2.20
CA MET A 60 16.84 -2.40 2.98
C MET A 60 15.67 -1.76 3.72
N ILE A 61 15.88 -0.63 4.38
CA ILE A 61 14.80 0.10 5.06
C ILE A 61 13.77 0.59 4.02
N GLY A 62 14.21 1.07 2.86
CA GLY A 62 13.33 1.44 1.76
C GLY A 62 12.47 0.29 1.26
N LEU A 63 13.00 -0.92 1.24
CA LEU A 63 12.24 -2.13 0.92
C LEU A 63 11.17 -2.43 1.98
N ILE A 64 11.50 -2.27 3.27
CA ILE A 64 10.53 -2.43 4.37
C ILE A 64 9.40 -1.40 4.25
N ILE A 65 9.73 -0.13 3.97
CA ILE A 65 8.74 0.92 3.72
C ILE A 65 7.84 0.53 2.53
N ALA A 66 8.42 0.04 1.43
CA ALA A 66 7.67 -0.36 0.26
C ALA A 66 6.71 -1.53 0.54
N ILE A 67 7.12 -2.52 1.33
CA ILE A 67 6.27 -3.64 1.76
C ILE A 67 5.14 -3.14 2.67
N ALA A 68 5.46 -2.32 3.66
CA ALA A 68 4.47 -1.75 4.58
C ALA A 68 3.45 -0.88 3.84
N SER A 69 3.90 -0.03 2.92
CA SER A 69 3.05 0.84 2.12
C SER A 69 2.17 0.03 1.15
N ALA A 70 2.70 -1.00 0.48
CA ALA A 70 1.91 -1.88 -0.38
C ALA A 70 0.86 -2.68 0.41
N THR A 71 1.18 -3.08 1.64
CA THR A 71 0.24 -3.74 2.56
C THR A 71 -0.87 -2.79 3.03
N GLN A 72 -0.50 -1.55 3.33
CA GLN A 72 -1.46 -0.50 3.69
C GLN A 72 -2.43 -0.22 2.53
N ASP A 73 -1.95 -0.14 1.30
CA ASP A 73 -2.73 0.12 0.09
C ASP A 73 -3.86 -0.92 -0.08
N ILE A 74 -3.51 -2.22 0.01
CA ILE A 74 -4.50 -3.32 0.00
C ILE A 74 -5.55 -3.13 1.10
N THR A 75 -5.11 -2.75 2.30
CA THR A 75 -5.99 -2.66 3.46
C THR A 75 -6.94 -1.47 3.36
N VAL A 76 -6.46 -0.34 2.82
CA VAL A 76 -7.28 0.86 2.55
C VAL A 76 -8.32 0.56 1.48
N ASP A 77 -7.94 -0.12 0.39
CA ASP A 77 -8.87 -0.53 -0.64
C ASP A 77 -9.96 -1.47 -0.10
N ALA A 78 -9.58 -2.43 0.73
CA ALA A 78 -10.52 -3.33 1.36
C ALA A 78 -11.47 -2.58 2.32
N LEU A 79 -10.96 -1.63 3.11
CA LEU A 79 -11.78 -0.78 3.99
C LEU A 79 -12.81 0.02 3.19
N ARG A 80 -12.38 0.65 2.09
CA ARG A 80 -13.25 1.41 1.20
C ARG A 80 -14.38 0.55 0.63
N ILE A 81 -14.06 -0.65 0.13
CA ILE A 81 -15.05 -1.59 -0.42
C ILE A 81 -16.05 -2.02 0.66
N GLU A 82 -15.57 -2.28 1.87
CA GLU A 82 -16.41 -2.67 3.00
C GLU A 82 -17.33 -1.53 3.49
N GLN A 83 -16.89 -0.28 3.40
CA GLN A 83 -17.69 0.90 3.77
C GLN A 83 -18.82 1.19 2.78
N ILE A 84 -18.57 1.01 1.49
CA ILE A 84 -19.56 1.29 0.43
C ILE A 84 -20.61 0.17 0.35
N GLY A 85 -20.19 -1.09 0.52
CA GLY A 85 -21.05 -2.26 0.37
C GLY A 85 -21.15 -2.75 -1.08
N GLU A 86 -21.42 -4.08 -1.21
CA GLU A 86 -21.36 -4.77 -2.51
C GLU A 86 -22.54 -4.41 -3.47
N ASN A 87 -23.64 -3.86 -2.95
CA ASN A 87 -24.87 -3.62 -3.72
C ASN A 87 -24.94 -2.22 -4.36
N GLU A 88 -23.98 -1.34 -4.08
CA GLU A 88 -23.98 0.05 -4.55
C GLU A 88 -22.95 0.30 -5.67
N SER A 89 -23.25 -0.16 -6.89
CA SER A 89 -22.33 -0.07 -8.03
C SER A 89 -21.89 1.36 -8.37
N LYS A 90 -22.79 2.36 -8.25
CA LYS A 90 -22.46 3.77 -8.50
C LYS A 90 -21.53 4.33 -7.43
N SER A 91 -21.82 4.08 -6.16
CA SER A 91 -20.97 4.48 -5.04
C SER A 91 -19.61 3.78 -5.09
N MET A 92 -19.57 2.52 -5.54
CA MET A 92 -18.33 1.78 -5.74
C MET A 92 -17.43 2.41 -6.82
N ALA A 93 -18.02 2.83 -7.95
CA ALA A 93 -17.29 3.53 -9.01
C ALA A 93 -16.76 4.89 -8.53
N ALA A 94 -17.59 5.67 -7.83
CA ALA A 94 -17.17 6.96 -7.23
C ALA A 94 -16.05 6.75 -6.21
N GLY A 95 -16.17 5.74 -5.33
CA GLY A 95 -15.13 5.38 -4.36
C GLY A 95 -13.81 4.96 -5.04
N ALA A 96 -13.87 4.25 -6.16
CA ALA A 96 -12.68 3.91 -6.94
C ALA A 96 -12.01 5.15 -7.54
N ALA A 97 -12.79 6.09 -8.10
CA ALA A 97 -12.27 7.35 -8.60
C ALA A 97 -11.60 8.18 -7.47
N MET A 98 -12.24 8.29 -6.31
CA MET A 98 -11.66 8.98 -5.15
C MET A 98 -10.38 8.34 -4.64
N ALA A 99 -10.25 7.01 -4.72
CA ALA A 99 -9.00 6.31 -4.38
C ALA A 99 -7.86 6.70 -5.33
N VAL A 100 -8.14 6.79 -6.64
CA VAL A 100 -7.16 7.25 -7.63
C VAL A 100 -6.73 8.69 -7.36
N VAL A 101 -7.70 9.60 -7.13
CA VAL A 101 -7.43 11.00 -6.75
C VAL A 101 -6.58 11.06 -5.48
N GLY A 102 -6.93 10.32 -4.44
CA GLY A 102 -6.18 10.25 -3.18
C GLY A 102 -4.76 9.75 -3.37
N TRP A 103 -4.58 8.69 -4.16
CA TRP A 103 -3.26 8.11 -4.45
C TRP A 103 -2.35 9.11 -5.18
N TRP A 104 -2.85 9.72 -6.26
CA TRP A 104 -2.08 10.71 -7.02
C TRP A 104 -1.79 11.97 -6.20
N SER A 105 -2.77 12.46 -5.42
CA SER A 105 -2.59 13.61 -4.54
C SER A 105 -1.53 13.32 -3.46
N GLY A 106 -1.62 12.18 -2.79
CA GLY A 106 -0.65 11.77 -1.78
C GLY A 106 0.77 11.64 -2.35
N TYR A 107 0.92 10.99 -3.50
CA TYR A 107 2.21 10.84 -4.19
C TYR A 107 2.83 12.18 -4.57
N LYS A 108 2.03 13.09 -5.13
CA LYS A 108 2.52 14.40 -5.59
C LYS A 108 2.77 15.36 -4.43
N LEU A 109 1.85 15.49 -3.48
CA LEU A 109 2.03 16.34 -2.29
C LEU A 109 3.19 15.86 -1.42
N GLY A 110 3.32 14.56 -1.19
CA GLY A 110 4.47 14.01 -0.47
C GLY A 110 5.79 14.33 -1.17
N GLY A 111 5.83 14.24 -2.50
CA GLY A 111 7.00 14.62 -3.29
C GLY A 111 7.32 16.11 -3.21
N VAL A 112 6.30 16.98 -3.24
CA VAL A 112 6.45 18.44 -3.06
C VAL A 112 7.04 18.74 -1.69
N ILE A 113 6.44 18.21 -0.62
CA ILE A 113 6.92 18.41 0.75
C ILE A 113 8.38 17.96 0.88
N ALA A 114 8.72 16.76 0.39
CA ALA A 114 10.07 16.23 0.48
C ALA A 114 11.10 17.09 -0.26
N LEU A 115 10.79 17.52 -1.49
CA LEU A 115 11.74 18.28 -2.30
C LEU A 115 11.92 19.72 -1.80
N PHE A 116 10.84 20.40 -1.44
CA PHE A 116 10.92 21.77 -0.91
C PHE A 116 11.62 21.82 0.45
N THR A 117 11.30 20.91 1.36
CA THR A 117 11.97 20.86 2.66
C THR A 117 13.46 20.53 2.52
N ALA A 118 13.81 19.56 1.67
CA ALA A 118 15.20 19.22 1.41
C ALA A 118 15.98 20.42 0.81
N GLN A 119 15.40 21.11 -0.18
CA GLN A 119 16.03 22.29 -0.79
C GLN A 119 16.15 23.46 0.19
N TYR A 120 15.11 23.71 1.00
CA TYR A 120 15.14 24.77 2.00
C TYR A 120 16.27 24.56 3.01
N PHE A 121 16.39 23.37 3.58
CA PHE A 121 17.43 23.05 4.56
C PHE A 121 18.84 23.02 3.95
N GLU A 122 18.96 22.58 2.70
CA GLU A 122 20.22 22.67 1.94
C GLU A 122 20.67 24.13 1.75
N ASN A 123 19.75 25.04 1.38
CA ASN A 123 20.03 26.45 1.15
C ASN A 123 20.48 27.21 2.43
N ILE A 124 19.97 26.83 3.59
CA ILE A 124 20.39 27.41 4.88
C ILE A 124 21.63 26.73 5.47
N GLY A 125 22.29 25.83 4.72
CA GLY A 125 23.57 25.22 5.07
C GLY A 125 23.50 24.05 6.04
N ILE A 126 22.33 23.40 6.21
CA ILE A 126 22.21 22.20 7.04
C ILE A 126 22.76 21.00 6.26
N VAL A 127 23.87 20.43 6.73
CA VAL A 127 24.53 19.28 6.10
C VAL A 127 23.59 18.04 6.04
N ASN A 128 22.82 17.81 7.08
CA ASN A 128 21.93 16.67 7.22
C ASN A 128 20.49 16.98 6.76
N TYR A 129 20.32 17.72 5.67
CA TYR A 129 19.00 18.18 5.21
C TYR A 129 18.03 17.04 4.84
N TRP A 130 18.51 15.91 4.35
CA TRP A 130 17.66 14.75 4.09
C TRP A 130 17.14 14.09 5.37
N GLN A 131 17.96 14.00 6.42
CA GLN A 131 17.55 13.45 7.71
C GLN A 131 16.42 14.30 8.33
N VAL A 132 16.55 15.63 8.27
CA VAL A 132 15.51 16.55 8.73
C VAL A 132 14.23 16.39 7.88
N THR A 133 14.37 16.24 6.58
CA THR A 133 13.24 16.00 5.68
C THR A 133 12.48 14.72 6.03
N PHE A 134 13.19 13.63 6.35
CA PHE A 134 12.53 12.37 6.76
C PHE A 134 11.77 12.53 8.09
N LEU A 135 12.26 13.31 9.05
CA LEU A 135 11.51 13.63 10.28
C LEU A 135 10.22 14.40 9.98
N ILE A 136 10.27 15.38 9.06
CA ILE A 136 9.09 16.14 8.66
C ILE A 136 8.05 15.21 8.00
N LEU A 137 8.49 14.31 7.11
CA LEU A 137 7.62 13.31 6.53
C LEU A 137 7.02 12.37 7.59
N GLY A 138 7.79 12.03 8.63
CA GLY A 138 7.29 11.29 9.79
C GLY A 138 6.16 12.02 10.52
N ILE A 139 6.27 13.34 10.71
CA ILE A 139 5.20 14.17 11.29
C ILE A 139 3.94 14.13 10.40
N VAL A 140 4.09 14.20 9.08
CA VAL A 140 2.97 14.07 8.14
C VAL A 140 2.27 12.72 8.31
N VAL A 141 3.01 11.62 8.44
CA VAL A 141 2.45 10.29 8.71
C VAL A 141 1.67 10.26 10.02
N ILE A 142 2.16 10.90 11.09
CA ILE A 142 1.44 11.01 12.38
C ILE A 142 0.11 11.75 12.18
N LEU A 143 0.12 12.88 11.47
CA LEU A 143 -1.10 13.65 11.20
C LEU A 143 -2.13 12.82 10.40
N MET A 144 -1.68 12.03 9.41
CA MET A 144 -2.55 11.12 8.66
C MET A 144 -3.14 10.02 9.56
N ASN A 145 -2.38 9.51 10.55
CA ASN A 145 -2.90 8.57 11.54
C ASN A 145 -3.99 9.17 12.42
N ILE A 146 -3.86 10.44 12.80
CA ILE A 146 -4.91 11.15 13.53
C ILE A 146 -6.18 11.24 12.65
N GLY A 147 -6.03 11.58 11.38
CA GLY A 147 -7.13 11.59 10.41
C GLY A 147 -7.83 10.23 10.29
N LEU A 148 -7.08 9.14 10.30
CA LEU A 148 -7.62 7.77 10.25
C LEU A 148 -8.52 7.43 11.45
N MET A 149 -8.32 8.07 12.61
CA MET A 149 -9.15 7.83 13.80
C MET A 149 -10.61 8.26 13.59
N PHE A 150 -10.86 9.20 12.68
CA PHE A 150 -12.22 9.65 12.32
C PHE A 150 -12.91 8.76 11.28
N VAL A 151 -12.17 7.86 10.64
CA VAL A 151 -12.74 6.93 9.66
C VAL A 151 -13.48 5.81 10.38
N HIS A 152 -14.76 5.64 10.09
CA HIS A 152 -15.57 4.56 10.68
C HIS A 152 -15.28 3.22 9.99
N GLU A 153 -15.09 2.16 10.78
CA GLU A 153 -15.00 0.79 10.25
C GLU A 153 -16.33 0.06 10.47
N PRO A 154 -16.95 -0.49 9.42
CA PRO A 154 -18.21 -1.21 9.57
C PRO A 154 -18.02 -2.48 10.42
N LEU A 155 -19.02 -2.83 11.23
CA LEU A 155 -18.99 -4.02 12.09
C LEU A 155 -19.06 -5.29 11.23
N ILE A 156 -17.96 -6.06 11.19
CA ILE A 156 -17.74 -7.21 10.28
C ILE A 156 -18.30 -8.53 10.87
N ASN A 157 -19.49 -8.52 11.43
CA ASN A 157 -20.05 -9.75 12.01
C ASN A 157 -20.34 -10.85 10.97
N ASP A 158 -20.77 -10.51 9.76
CA ASP A 158 -21.18 -11.50 8.76
C ASP A 158 -20.00 -12.09 7.98
N ARG A 159 -18.95 -11.31 7.72
CA ARG A 159 -17.74 -11.79 7.05
C ARG A 159 -16.97 -12.79 7.91
N GLN A 160 -16.81 -12.48 9.19
CA GLN A 160 -16.18 -13.41 10.15
C GLN A 160 -16.96 -14.71 10.29
N LYS A 161 -18.31 -14.66 10.26
CA LYS A 161 -19.17 -15.87 10.28
C LYS A 161 -18.99 -16.69 9.01
N LYS A 162 -19.00 -16.06 7.83
CA LYS A 162 -18.76 -16.73 6.54
C LYS A 162 -17.37 -17.34 6.49
N GLN A 163 -16.34 -16.62 6.94
CA GLN A 163 -14.96 -17.10 6.97
C GLN A 163 -14.78 -18.30 7.92
N LYS A 164 -15.30 -18.22 9.15
CA LYS A 164 -15.29 -19.36 10.09
C LYS A 164 -16.05 -20.57 9.56
N ALA A 165 -17.14 -20.36 8.81
CA ALA A 165 -17.87 -21.44 8.16
C ALA A 165 -17.04 -22.10 7.04
N THR A 166 -16.35 -21.30 6.22
CA THR A 166 -15.45 -21.80 5.17
C THR A 166 -14.26 -22.55 5.76
N ASP A 167 -13.65 -22.03 6.81
CA ASP A 167 -12.51 -22.67 7.49
C ASP A 167 -12.91 -24.03 8.09
N LYS A 168 -14.10 -24.12 8.71
CA LYS A 168 -14.66 -25.40 9.19
C LYS A 168 -14.92 -26.42 8.07
N LEU A 169 -15.38 -25.96 6.90
CA LEU A 169 -15.58 -26.83 5.73
C LEU A 169 -14.24 -27.36 5.18
N ILE A 170 -13.21 -26.51 5.15
CA ILE A 170 -11.86 -26.89 4.73
C ILE A 170 -11.26 -27.90 5.74
N GLU A 171 -11.40 -27.62 7.03
CA GLU A 171 -10.90 -28.50 8.11
C GLU A 171 -11.57 -29.88 8.06
N LYS A 172 -12.88 -29.93 7.78
CA LYS A 172 -13.63 -31.17 7.61
C LYS A 172 -13.22 -31.98 6.36
N LYS A 173 -12.82 -31.30 5.27
CA LYS A 173 -12.34 -31.94 4.03
C LYS A 173 -10.94 -32.55 4.16
N ILE A 174 -10.09 -32.01 5.01
CA ILE A 174 -8.69 -32.41 5.12
C ILE A 174 -8.49 -33.59 6.06
N GLY A 175 -9.38 -33.79 7.04
CA GLY A 175 -9.41 -35.00 7.88
C GLY A 175 -8.14 -35.39 8.62
N SER A 176 -7.08 -34.58 8.55
CA SER A 176 -5.76 -34.88 9.08
C SER A 176 -5.50 -34.15 10.40
N GLN A 177 -5.08 -34.90 11.41
CA GLN A 177 -4.63 -34.35 12.70
C GLN A 177 -3.22 -33.71 12.64
N ASN A 178 -2.56 -33.76 11.49
CA ASN A 178 -1.19 -33.30 11.36
C ASN A 178 -1.14 -31.76 11.17
N THR A 179 -0.42 -31.07 12.06
CA THR A 179 -0.29 -29.61 12.09
C THR A 179 0.26 -29.04 10.77
N ILE A 180 1.19 -29.77 10.12
CA ILE A 180 1.78 -29.38 8.83
C ILE A 180 0.73 -29.46 7.71
N ALA A 181 -0.11 -30.49 7.68
CA ALA A 181 -1.18 -30.63 6.71
C ALA A 181 -2.24 -29.52 6.87
N LYS A 182 -2.55 -29.11 8.11
CA LYS A 182 -3.45 -27.99 8.41
C LYS A 182 -2.86 -26.66 7.92
N LEU A 183 -1.56 -26.43 8.13
CA LEU A 183 -0.86 -25.24 7.67
C LEU A 183 -0.83 -25.17 6.13
N LEU A 184 -0.45 -26.26 5.46
CA LEU A 184 -0.44 -26.34 4.00
C LEU A 184 -1.83 -26.11 3.39
N ALA A 185 -2.84 -26.71 3.98
CA ALA A 185 -4.22 -26.51 3.55
C ALA A 185 -4.74 -25.09 3.77
N TRP A 186 -4.33 -24.48 4.87
CA TRP A 186 -4.63 -23.07 5.12
C TRP A 186 -3.95 -22.17 4.09
N VAL A 187 -2.67 -22.40 3.79
CA VAL A 187 -1.91 -21.66 2.77
C VAL A 187 -2.52 -21.87 1.37
N THR A 188 -2.76 -23.13 0.97
CA THR A 188 -3.36 -23.43 -0.34
C THR A 188 -4.78 -22.91 -0.47
N GLY A 189 -5.60 -23.00 0.56
CA GLY A 189 -6.96 -22.44 0.57
C GLY A 189 -6.97 -20.91 0.58
N THR A 190 -5.96 -20.29 1.19
CA THR A 190 -5.83 -18.84 1.28
C THR A 190 -5.31 -18.22 -0.02
N LEU A 191 -4.29 -18.81 -0.62
CA LEU A 191 -3.67 -18.31 -1.85
C LEU A 191 -4.29 -18.91 -3.11
N GLY A 192 -4.56 -20.22 -3.10
CA GLY A 192 -5.13 -20.93 -4.25
C GLY A 192 -6.61 -20.65 -4.47
N GLY A 193 -7.38 -20.50 -3.39
CA GLY A 193 -8.83 -20.30 -3.46
C GLY A 193 -9.24 -19.11 -4.34
N PRO A 194 -8.73 -17.90 -4.12
CA PRO A 194 -9.03 -16.73 -4.96
C PRO A 194 -8.61 -16.90 -6.42
N ILE A 195 -7.44 -17.51 -6.67
CA ILE A 195 -6.94 -17.76 -8.03
C ILE A 195 -7.86 -18.74 -8.75
N ILE A 196 -8.16 -19.87 -8.14
CA ILE A 196 -9.05 -20.88 -8.71
C ILE A 196 -10.44 -20.28 -8.98
N SER A 197 -11.00 -19.53 -8.03
CA SER A 197 -12.30 -18.87 -8.19
C SER A 197 -12.30 -17.89 -9.36
N PHE A 198 -11.21 -17.13 -9.54
CA PHE A 198 -11.07 -16.18 -10.64
C PHE A 198 -11.11 -16.88 -12.00
N PHE A 199 -10.39 -17.99 -12.14
CA PHE A 199 -10.39 -18.77 -13.38
C PHE A 199 -11.71 -19.50 -13.62
N GLN A 200 -12.35 -20.03 -12.56
CA GLN A 200 -13.65 -20.68 -12.67
C GLN A 200 -14.77 -19.70 -13.05
N LYS A 201 -14.73 -18.48 -12.50
CA LYS A 201 -15.76 -17.46 -12.76
C LYS A 201 -15.68 -16.87 -14.17
N ASN A 202 -14.47 -16.64 -14.68
CA ASN A 202 -14.24 -15.93 -15.95
C ASN A 202 -13.94 -16.86 -17.13
N GLY A 203 -13.62 -18.12 -16.89
CA GLY A 203 -13.07 -19.02 -17.89
C GLY A 203 -11.59 -18.74 -18.21
N TYR A 204 -10.88 -19.75 -18.70
CA TYR A 204 -9.43 -19.72 -18.85
C TYR A 204 -8.94 -18.62 -19.83
N SER A 205 -9.61 -18.51 -20.99
CA SER A 205 -9.21 -17.57 -22.04
C SER A 205 -9.38 -16.10 -21.61
N ILE A 206 -10.53 -15.77 -21.01
CA ILE A 206 -10.83 -14.41 -20.53
C ILE A 206 -9.94 -14.06 -19.33
N ALA A 207 -9.75 -14.99 -18.40
CA ALA A 207 -8.88 -14.79 -17.25
C ALA A 207 -7.43 -14.47 -17.63
N ILE A 208 -6.86 -15.22 -18.57
CA ILE A 208 -5.50 -14.95 -19.09
C ILE A 208 -5.47 -13.60 -19.82
N GLY A 209 -6.49 -13.29 -20.63
CA GLY A 209 -6.59 -12.00 -21.31
C GLY A 209 -6.60 -10.83 -20.34
N ILE A 210 -7.39 -10.91 -19.25
CA ILE A 210 -7.44 -9.87 -18.19
C ILE A 210 -6.08 -9.73 -17.51
N LEU A 211 -5.45 -10.85 -17.12
CA LEU A 211 -4.14 -10.83 -16.47
C LEU A 211 -3.06 -10.26 -17.39
N GLY A 212 -3.05 -10.65 -18.67
CA GLY A 212 -2.12 -10.13 -19.66
C GLY A 212 -2.29 -8.62 -19.88
N PHE A 213 -3.52 -8.15 -20.00
CA PHE A 213 -3.82 -6.72 -20.11
C PHE A 213 -3.33 -5.93 -18.89
N VAL A 214 -3.67 -6.39 -17.68
CA VAL A 214 -3.24 -5.72 -16.44
C VAL A 214 -1.72 -5.71 -16.32
N PHE A 215 -1.06 -6.81 -16.67
CA PHE A 215 0.39 -6.92 -16.64
C PHE A 215 1.08 -5.93 -17.58
N LEU A 216 0.65 -5.89 -18.85
CA LEU A 216 1.20 -4.97 -19.86
C LEU A 216 0.95 -3.51 -19.50
N PHE A 217 -0.26 -3.20 -19.02
CA PHE A 217 -0.60 -1.86 -18.55
C PHE A 217 0.30 -1.42 -17.39
N LYS A 218 0.47 -2.29 -16.39
CA LYS A 218 1.31 -2.00 -15.22
C LYS A 218 2.80 -1.87 -15.54
N ILE A 219 3.31 -2.62 -16.49
CA ILE A 219 4.70 -2.45 -16.98
C ILE A 219 4.86 -1.07 -17.60
N GLY A 220 3.96 -0.67 -18.50
CA GLY A 220 4.01 0.65 -19.15
C GLY A 220 3.96 1.79 -18.15
N GLU A 221 3.01 1.76 -17.20
CA GLU A 221 2.87 2.74 -16.14
C GLU A 221 4.14 2.84 -15.26
N ALA A 222 4.66 1.70 -14.81
CA ALA A 222 5.84 1.64 -13.97
C ALA A 222 7.11 2.15 -14.67
N PHE A 223 7.26 1.83 -15.96
CA PHE A 223 8.41 2.26 -16.75
C PHE A 223 8.40 3.78 -16.97
N LEU A 224 7.28 4.33 -17.46
CA LEU A 224 7.13 5.75 -17.71
C LEU A 224 7.30 6.58 -16.41
N GLY A 225 6.70 6.14 -15.32
CA GLY A 225 6.79 6.85 -14.04
C GLY A 225 8.20 6.93 -13.45
N ARG A 226 9.05 5.94 -13.75
CA ARG A 226 10.43 5.93 -13.25
C ARG A 226 11.41 6.62 -14.17
N MET A 227 11.29 6.39 -15.48
CA MET A 227 12.17 6.98 -16.47
C MET A 227 12.01 8.49 -16.57
N SER A 228 10.82 9.04 -16.32
CA SER A 228 10.60 10.48 -16.33
C SER A 228 11.49 11.24 -15.33
N ILE A 229 11.70 10.70 -14.13
CA ILE A 229 12.56 11.33 -13.11
C ILE A 229 14.02 11.33 -13.53
N VAL A 230 14.49 10.21 -14.11
CA VAL A 230 15.86 10.11 -14.64
C VAL A 230 16.06 11.13 -15.75
N PHE A 231 15.13 11.18 -16.69
CA PHE A 231 15.13 12.12 -17.81
C PHE A 231 15.18 13.59 -17.34
N TYR A 232 14.35 14.00 -16.36
CA TYR A 232 14.38 15.35 -15.83
C TYR A 232 15.75 15.72 -15.24
N LYS A 233 16.38 14.78 -14.54
CA LYS A 233 17.74 14.98 -14.00
C LYS A 233 18.80 15.11 -15.07
N GLU A 234 18.75 14.29 -16.11
CA GLU A 234 19.71 14.31 -17.23
C GLU A 234 19.66 15.61 -18.04
N ILE A 235 18.48 16.20 -18.22
CA ILE A 235 18.32 17.50 -18.90
C ILE A 235 18.56 18.71 -17.99
N GLY A 236 18.96 18.47 -16.72
CA GLY A 236 19.42 19.53 -15.81
C GLY A 236 18.34 20.20 -14.96
N PHE A 237 17.13 19.63 -14.84
CA PHE A 237 16.10 20.18 -13.94
C PHE A 237 16.56 20.13 -12.48
N SER A 238 16.40 21.25 -11.78
CA SER A 238 16.63 21.33 -10.34
C SER A 238 15.54 20.58 -9.54
N LYS A 239 15.79 20.35 -8.25
CA LYS A 239 14.78 19.76 -7.35
C LYS A 239 13.49 20.60 -7.30
N VAL A 240 13.63 21.92 -7.35
CA VAL A 240 12.52 22.89 -7.34
C VAL A 240 11.74 22.81 -8.64
N ASP A 241 12.41 22.74 -9.79
CA ASP A 241 11.75 22.61 -11.09
C ASP A 241 10.91 21.32 -11.15
N ILE A 242 11.45 20.20 -10.69
CA ILE A 242 10.71 18.94 -10.63
C ILE A 242 9.51 19.05 -9.69
N ALA A 243 9.65 19.73 -8.55
CA ALA A 243 8.55 19.94 -7.61
C ALA A 243 7.43 20.82 -8.22
N ILE A 244 7.77 21.90 -8.90
CA ILE A 244 6.80 22.82 -9.50
C ILE A 244 6.16 22.17 -10.74
N TYR A 245 6.94 21.80 -11.73
CA TYR A 245 6.40 21.37 -13.02
C TYR A 245 5.84 19.94 -12.99
N SER A 246 6.61 18.98 -12.47
CA SER A 246 6.17 17.58 -12.48
C SER A 246 5.19 17.24 -11.35
N LYS A 247 5.38 17.80 -10.15
CA LYS A 247 4.54 17.43 -9.00
C LYS A 247 3.34 18.36 -8.87
N THR A 248 3.54 19.69 -8.86
CA THR A 248 2.44 20.65 -8.60
C THR A 248 1.57 20.86 -9.84
N LEU A 249 2.14 21.31 -10.97
CA LEU A 249 1.35 21.51 -12.19
C LEU A 249 0.82 20.17 -12.74
N GLY A 250 1.64 19.13 -12.73
CA GLY A 250 1.20 17.79 -13.12
C GLY A 250 0.08 17.22 -12.22
N TRP A 251 -0.08 17.69 -10.98
CA TRP A 251 -1.21 17.31 -10.12
C TRP A 251 -2.51 17.93 -10.61
N ILE A 252 -2.51 19.24 -10.90
CA ILE A 252 -3.69 19.97 -11.41
C ILE A 252 -4.23 19.35 -12.69
N THR A 253 -3.37 18.83 -13.57
CA THR A 253 -3.78 18.19 -14.83
C THR A 253 -4.20 16.72 -14.68
N THR A 254 -3.94 16.09 -13.54
CA THR A 254 -4.23 14.65 -13.30
C THR A 254 -5.49 14.45 -12.46
N VAL A 255 -5.88 15.42 -11.65
CA VAL A 255 -7.07 15.45 -10.80
C VAL A 255 -8.17 16.29 -11.43
#